data_fa26094534547cbe8e5e582b8977fc54
#
_entry.id   fa26094534547cbe8e5e582b8977fc54
#
_cell.length_a   1.000
_cell.length_b   1.000
_cell.length_c   1.000
_cell.angle_alpha   90.00
_cell.angle_beta   90.00
_cell.angle_gamma   90.00
#
_symmetry.space_group_name_H-M   'P 1'
#
loop_
_entity.id
_entity.type
_entity.pdbx_description
1 polymer ?
#
loop_
_entity_poly.entity_id
_entity_poly.type
_entity_poly.pdbx_seq_one_letter_code
_entity_poly.pdbx_strand_id
1 'polypeptide(L)'
;LGPFELFDLTALDVSHHVIEAIYHQYYEEPRYRPNVITAQRLAGGVVGKKVGEGFYKYVDGKAVLPIEQAVPEVKEFPPVWVSPRASRRAELLQLLKDLGAHIETGASPSPLALTLVAPLGFDVTTVAVVERLDPARTIGIDMLFDDAATKRRVLATNPATRSDMREAAHALFAKDGK
;
A
#
# COMPACT_ATOMS: atom_id res chain seq x y z
N LEU A 1 3.18 -4.25 -15.71
CA LEU A 1 2.28 -5.33 -15.25
C LEU A 1 2.66 -5.72 -13.84
N GLY A 2 1.68 -5.76 -12.94
CA GLY A 2 1.84 -6.33 -11.61
C GLY A 2 1.80 -7.87 -11.66
N PRO A 3 2.23 -8.56 -10.57
CA PRO A 3 2.28 -10.04 -10.54
C PRO A 3 0.90 -10.69 -10.76
N PHE A 4 -0.16 -10.15 -10.19
CA PHE A 4 -1.51 -10.70 -10.36
C PHE A 4 -2.06 -10.46 -11.78
N GLU A 5 -1.73 -9.35 -12.38
CA GLU A 5 -2.08 -9.04 -13.77
C GLU A 5 -1.33 -9.96 -14.75
N LEU A 6 -0.09 -10.32 -14.42
CA LEU A 6 0.69 -11.29 -15.18
C LEU A 6 0.07 -12.69 -15.07
N PHE A 7 -0.35 -13.13 -13.90
CA PHE A 7 -1.07 -14.40 -13.73
C PHE A 7 -2.35 -14.45 -14.57
N ASP A 8 -3.12 -13.37 -14.58
CA ASP A 8 -4.36 -13.30 -15.37
C ASP A 8 -4.08 -13.31 -16.88
N LEU A 9 -2.97 -12.70 -17.31
CA LEU A 9 -2.56 -12.68 -18.72
C LEU A 9 -2.10 -14.05 -19.21
N THR A 10 -1.28 -14.74 -18.42
CA THR A 10 -0.75 -16.07 -18.75
C THR A 10 -1.73 -17.19 -18.49
N ALA A 11 -2.74 -16.92 -17.70
CA ALA A 11 -3.76 -17.79 -17.14
C ALA A 11 -3.23 -18.87 -16.18
N LEU A 12 -3.97 -19.12 -15.10
CA LEU A 12 -3.56 -19.99 -14.00
C LEU A 12 -3.51 -21.46 -14.38
N ASP A 13 -4.27 -21.90 -15.36
CA ASP A 13 -4.19 -23.28 -15.88
C ASP A 13 -2.85 -23.58 -16.59
N VAL A 14 -2.12 -22.56 -16.98
CA VAL A 14 -0.73 -22.68 -17.44
C VAL A 14 0.24 -22.38 -16.30
N SER A 15 0.12 -21.21 -15.68
CA SER A 15 1.08 -20.70 -14.70
C SER A 15 1.17 -21.59 -13.44
N HIS A 16 0.06 -22.14 -12.96
CA HIS A 16 0.07 -23.00 -11.78
C HIS A 16 0.84 -24.29 -12.02
N HIS A 17 0.61 -24.95 -13.15
CA HIS A 17 1.35 -26.17 -13.51
C HIS A 17 2.85 -25.91 -13.72
N VAL A 18 3.21 -24.74 -14.26
CA VAL A 18 4.63 -24.34 -14.35
C VAL A 18 5.25 -24.19 -12.97
N ILE A 19 4.54 -23.57 -12.01
CA ILE A 19 5.02 -23.42 -10.63
C ILE A 19 5.19 -24.79 -9.96
N GLU A 20 4.23 -25.71 -10.14
CA GLU A 20 4.32 -27.09 -9.64
C GLU A 20 5.55 -27.82 -10.24
N ALA A 21 5.73 -27.72 -11.56
CA ALA A 21 6.88 -28.32 -12.23
C ALA A 21 8.21 -27.78 -11.69
N ILE A 22 8.33 -26.47 -11.49
CA ILE A 22 9.52 -25.85 -10.88
C ILE A 22 9.74 -26.38 -9.46
N TYR A 23 8.69 -26.44 -8.64
CA TYR A 23 8.79 -26.92 -7.27
C TYR A 23 9.37 -28.34 -7.21
N HIS A 24 8.87 -29.26 -8.03
CA HIS A 24 9.37 -30.61 -8.10
C HIS A 24 10.79 -30.72 -8.68
N GLN A 25 11.12 -29.91 -9.69
CA GLN A 25 12.48 -29.87 -10.27
C GLN A 25 13.54 -29.41 -9.27
N TYR A 26 13.16 -28.56 -8.30
CA TYR A 26 14.02 -28.11 -7.22
C TYR A 26 13.89 -28.94 -5.94
N TYR A 27 13.50 -30.22 -6.07
CA TYR A 27 13.40 -31.16 -4.95
C TYR A 27 12.52 -30.65 -3.81
N GLU A 28 11.41 -30.00 -4.16
CA GLU A 28 10.42 -29.49 -3.20
C GLU A 28 10.96 -28.40 -2.25
N GLU A 29 11.90 -27.61 -2.74
CA GLU A 29 12.41 -26.45 -2.02
C GLU A 29 11.25 -25.51 -1.60
N PRO A 30 11.07 -25.25 -0.29
CA PRO A 30 9.91 -24.51 0.23
C PRO A 30 9.68 -23.13 -0.39
N ARG A 31 10.73 -22.47 -0.89
CA ARG A 31 10.65 -21.17 -1.56
C ARG A 31 9.86 -21.19 -2.87
N TYR A 32 9.79 -22.37 -3.52
CA TYR A 32 9.09 -22.56 -4.79
C TYR A 32 7.73 -23.25 -4.62
N ARG A 33 7.29 -23.48 -3.38
CA ARG A 33 6.02 -24.15 -3.12
C ARG A 33 4.86 -23.37 -3.75
N PRO A 34 3.98 -24.03 -4.54
CA PRO A 34 2.78 -23.43 -5.10
C PRO A 34 1.91 -22.83 -4.00
N ASN A 35 1.35 -21.65 -4.28
CA ASN A 35 0.46 -21.00 -3.34
C ASN A 35 -0.94 -21.60 -3.40
N VAL A 36 -1.56 -21.79 -2.25
CA VAL A 36 -2.94 -22.33 -2.14
C VAL A 36 -3.95 -21.47 -2.90
N ILE A 37 -3.75 -20.17 -2.98
CA ILE A 37 -4.66 -19.25 -3.69
C ILE A 37 -4.72 -19.57 -5.17
N THR A 38 -3.57 -19.86 -5.81
CA THR A 38 -3.54 -20.21 -7.24
C THR A 38 -4.20 -21.55 -7.50
N ALA A 39 -4.00 -22.54 -6.62
CA ALA A 39 -4.67 -23.84 -6.70
C ALA A 39 -6.20 -23.72 -6.57
N GLN A 40 -6.68 -22.95 -5.60
CA GLN A 40 -8.11 -22.73 -5.39
C GLN A 40 -8.76 -22.00 -6.56
N ARG A 41 -8.10 -20.97 -7.13
CA ARG A 41 -8.60 -20.26 -8.30
C ARG A 41 -8.65 -21.15 -9.54
N LEU A 42 -7.64 -22.00 -9.73
CA LEU A 42 -7.63 -22.99 -10.80
C LEU A 42 -8.80 -23.97 -10.67
N ALA A 43 -8.99 -24.53 -9.47
CA ALA A 43 -10.10 -25.44 -9.19
C ALA A 43 -11.48 -24.78 -9.37
N GLY A 44 -11.58 -23.48 -9.05
CA GLY A 44 -12.80 -22.69 -9.25
C GLY A 44 -13.03 -22.21 -10.69
N GLY A 45 -12.13 -22.50 -11.62
CA GLY A 45 -12.24 -22.04 -13.02
C GLY A 45 -11.98 -20.56 -13.24
N VAL A 46 -11.53 -19.83 -12.20
CA VAL A 46 -11.24 -18.38 -12.24
C VAL A 46 -9.78 -18.20 -12.64
N VAL A 47 -9.48 -18.54 -13.88
CA VAL A 47 -8.10 -18.75 -14.33
C VAL A 47 -7.45 -17.52 -14.97
N GLY A 48 -8.20 -16.45 -15.19
CA GLY A 48 -7.63 -15.20 -15.72
C GLY A 48 -8.43 -14.57 -16.84
N LYS A 49 -7.79 -13.67 -17.56
CA LYS A 49 -8.40 -12.84 -18.62
C LYS A 49 -9.15 -13.64 -19.68
N LYS A 50 -8.68 -14.80 -20.06
CA LYS A 50 -9.29 -15.64 -21.12
C LYS A 50 -10.70 -16.15 -20.79
N VAL A 51 -11.05 -16.26 -19.50
CA VAL A 51 -12.39 -16.64 -19.02
C VAL A 51 -13.18 -15.45 -18.48
N GLY A 52 -12.62 -14.22 -18.56
CA GLY A 52 -13.25 -13.01 -18.06
C GLY A 52 -13.05 -12.76 -16.57
N GLU A 53 -12.45 -13.67 -15.82
CA GLU A 53 -12.20 -13.54 -14.39
C GLU A 53 -10.94 -14.30 -13.97
N GLY A 54 -10.11 -13.64 -13.15
CA GLY A 54 -8.95 -14.17 -12.51
C GLY A 54 -8.74 -13.47 -11.18
N PHE A 55 -7.57 -12.87 -10.95
CA PHE A 55 -7.36 -11.94 -9.84
C PHE A 55 -8.16 -10.64 -10.04
N TYR A 56 -8.40 -10.28 -11.28
CA TYR A 56 -9.28 -9.18 -11.69
C TYR A 56 -10.47 -9.72 -12.49
N LYS A 57 -11.54 -8.93 -12.56
CA LYS A 57 -12.63 -9.13 -13.54
C LYS A 57 -12.29 -8.38 -14.83
N TYR A 58 -12.68 -8.96 -15.96
CA TYR A 58 -12.42 -8.40 -17.28
C TYR A 58 -13.72 -8.21 -18.05
N VAL A 59 -13.89 -7.01 -18.61
CA VAL A 59 -14.97 -6.68 -19.54
C VAL A 59 -14.32 -6.14 -20.82
N ASP A 60 -14.67 -6.69 -21.96
CA ASP A 60 -14.07 -6.35 -23.26
C ASP A 60 -12.53 -6.40 -23.25
N GLY A 61 -11.97 -7.37 -22.52
CA GLY A 61 -10.53 -7.58 -22.40
C GLY A 61 -9.80 -6.55 -21.53
N LYS A 62 -10.50 -5.65 -20.83
CA LYS A 62 -9.95 -4.67 -19.89
C LYS A 62 -10.27 -5.06 -18.45
N ALA A 63 -9.28 -4.94 -17.57
CA ALA A 63 -9.50 -5.18 -16.15
C ALA A 63 -10.47 -4.12 -15.59
N VAL A 64 -11.47 -4.59 -14.85
CA VAL A 64 -12.36 -3.75 -14.06
C VAL A 64 -11.63 -3.41 -12.76
N LEU A 65 -11.14 -2.18 -12.67
CA LEU A 65 -10.47 -1.72 -11.46
C LEU A 65 -11.50 -1.32 -10.40
N PRO A 66 -11.18 -1.48 -9.10
CA PRO A 66 -12.01 -0.95 -8.02
C PRO A 66 -12.25 0.55 -8.20
N ILE A 67 -13.43 0.99 -7.83
CA ILE A 67 -13.74 2.43 -7.77
C ILE A 67 -12.86 3.04 -6.67
N GLU A 68 -12.13 4.10 -7.02
CA GLU A 68 -11.31 4.83 -6.05
C GLU A 68 -12.21 5.49 -5.00
N GLN A 69 -11.77 5.44 -3.75
CA GLN A 69 -12.50 6.11 -2.68
C GLN A 69 -12.44 7.62 -2.92
N ALA A 70 -13.59 8.29 -2.77
CA ALA A 70 -13.63 9.74 -2.83
C ALA A 70 -12.73 10.34 -1.74
N VAL A 71 -12.06 11.43 -2.08
CA VAL A 71 -11.24 12.18 -1.12
C VAL A 71 -12.15 12.71 -0.01
N PRO A 72 -11.87 12.41 1.27
CA PRO A 72 -12.70 12.86 2.38
C PRO A 72 -12.68 14.40 2.51
N GLU A 73 -13.82 14.98 2.88
CA GLU A 73 -13.89 16.38 3.26
C GLU A 73 -13.40 16.56 4.69
N VAL A 74 -12.26 17.22 4.84
CA VAL A 74 -11.66 17.54 6.13
C VAL A 74 -11.63 19.05 6.33
N LYS A 75 -12.37 19.54 7.34
CA LYS A 75 -12.46 20.98 7.64
C LYS A 75 -11.20 21.53 8.30
N GLU A 76 -10.65 20.76 9.24
CA GLU A 76 -9.46 21.13 10.00
C GLU A 76 -8.47 19.97 9.99
N PHE A 77 -7.26 20.26 9.54
CA PHE A 77 -6.19 19.26 9.52
C PHE A 77 -5.45 19.26 10.86
N PRO A 78 -5.19 18.09 11.44
CA PRO A 78 -4.32 18.00 12.61
C PRO A 78 -2.90 18.47 12.24
N PRO A 79 -2.12 18.96 13.20
CA PRO A 79 -0.71 19.17 12.98
C PRO A 79 -0.03 17.86 12.60
N VAL A 80 1.02 17.93 11.81
CA VAL A 80 1.72 16.75 11.28
C VAL A 80 3.11 16.67 11.90
N TRP A 81 3.41 15.54 12.51
CA TRP A 81 4.76 15.24 12.97
C TRP A 81 5.36 14.11 12.15
N VAL A 82 6.64 14.28 11.74
CA VAL A 82 7.34 13.29 10.92
C VAL A 82 8.45 12.64 11.73
N SER A 83 8.45 11.31 11.81
CA SER A 83 9.48 10.55 12.52
C SER A 83 10.90 10.97 12.05
N PRO A 84 11.85 11.17 12.97
CA PRO A 84 13.24 11.37 12.62
C PRO A 84 13.87 10.21 11.84
N ARG A 85 13.26 9.01 11.94
CA ARG A 85 13.70 7.79 11.27
C ARG A 85 13.00 7.54 9.94
N ALA A 86 12.10 8.44 9.52
CA ALA A 86 11.40 8.32 8.25
C ALA A 86 12.39 8.27 7.08
N SER A 87 12.23 7.28 6.21
CA SER A 87 12.98 7.22 4.96
C SER A 87 12.71 8.47 4.12
N ARG A 88 13.74 9.04 3.49
CA ARG A 88 13.65 10.26 2.68
C ARG A 88 12.91 11.40 3.41
N ARG A 89 13.20 11.57 4.68
CA ARG A 89 12.52 12.55 5.56
C ARG A 89 12.56 13.97 5.01
N ALA A 90 13.65 14.39 4.40
CA ALA A 90 13.79 15.75 3.86
C ALA A 90 12.78 16.00 2.73
N GLU A 91 12.63 15.05 1.81
CA GLU A 91 11.66 15.11 0.71
C GLU A 91 10.22 15.06 1.24
N LEU A 92 9.94 14.22 2.24
CA LEU A 92 8.63 14.19 2.87
C LEU A 92 8.28 15.50 3.54
N LEU A 93 9.22 16.13 4.25
CA LEU A 93 9.00 17.44 4.85
C LEU A 93 8.77 18.54 3.80
N GLN A 94 9.48 18.47 2.67
CA GLN A 94 9.23 19.40 1.57
C GLN A 94 7.85 19.19 0.96
N LEU A 95 7.47 17.96 0.66
CA LEU A 95 6.13 17.62 0.18
C LEU A 95 5.03 18.16 1.12
N LEU A 96 5.16 17.96 2.42
CA LEU A 96 4.20 18.45 3.40
C LEU A 96 4.09 19.97 3.42
N LYS A 97 5.19 20.70 3.23
CA LYS A 97 5.18 22.15 3.07
C LYS A 97 4.43 22.58 1.81
N ASP A 98 4.69 21.90 0.70
CA ASP A 98 4.04 22.21 -0.59
C ASP A 98 2.52 21.92 -0.53
N LEU A 99 2.10 20.93 0.25
CA LEU A 99 0.69 20.62 0.53
C LEU A 99 0.06 21.54 1.58
N GLY A 100 0.83 22.47 2.16
CA GLY A 100 0.36 23.43 3.18
C GLY A 100 0.05 22.80 4.54
N ALA A 101 0.75 21.72 4.92
CA ALA A 101 0.59 21.10 6.22
C ALA A 101 1.24 21.92 7.34
N HIS A 102 0.59 21.96 8.50
CA HIS A 102 1.20 22.49 9.73
C HIS A 102 2.13 21.43 10.34
N ILE A 103 3.44 21.63 10.22
CA ILE A 103 4.46 20.65 10.62
C ILE A 103 4.96 20.96 12.04
N GLU A 104 4.87 19.99 12.93
CA GLU A 104 5.49 20.04 14.26
C GLU A 104 6.99 19.72 14.19
N THR A 105 7.78 20.48 14.95
CA THR A 105 9.24 20.32 15.01
C THR A 105 9.73 19.70 16.33
N GLY A 106 8.82 19.32 17.21
CA GLY A 106 9.14 18.71 18.51
C GLY A 106 9.88 17.37 18.38
N ALA A 107 10.59 16.98 19.43
CA ALA A 107 11.28 15.69 19.52
C ALA A 107 10.28 14.50 19.51
N SER A 108 9.04 14.75 19.91
CA SER A 108 7.94 13.79 19.92
C SER A 108 6.67 14.45 19.39
N PRO A 109 5.72 13.69 18.84
CA PRO A 109 4.45 14.22 18.38
C PRO A 109 3.60 14.74 19.55
N SER A 110 2.87 15.81 19.32
CA SER A 110 1.85 16.26 20.29
C SER A 110 0.68 15.27 20.35
N PRO A 111 -0.15 15.34 21.40
CA PRO A 111 -1.34 14.49 21.52
C PRO A 111 -2.37 14.65 20.40
N LEU A 112 -2.30 15.68 19.60
CA LEU A 112 -3.22 15.92 18.48
C LEU A 112 -2.60 15.61 17.11
N ALA A 113 -1.30 15.38 17.04
CA ALA A 113 -0.59 15.26 15.78
C ALA A 113 -0.96 13.99 15.00
N LEU A 114 -1.14 14.13 13.71
CA LEU A 114 -0.99 13.04 12.75
C LEU A 114 0.50 12.67 12.69
N THR A 115 0.82 11.47 13.08
CA THR A 115 2.20 10.98 13.14
C THR A 115 2.54 10.25 11.85
N LEU A 116 3.49 10.77 11.09
CA LEU A 116 3.92 10.15 9.84
C LEU A 116 5.24 9.39 10.03
N VAL A 117 5.23 8.16 9.54
CA VAL A 117 6.41 7.32 9.39
C VAL A 117 6.58 6.95 7.92
N ALA A 118 7.82 6.78 7.46
CA ALA A 118 8.11 6.27 6.12
C ALA A 118 9.04 5.06 6.28
N PRO A 119 8.48 3.90 6.64
CA PRO A 119 9.27 2.71 6.89
C PRO A 119 9.83 2.13 5.59
N LEU A 120 11.03 1.57 5.68
CA LEU A 120 11.62 0.78 4.61
C LEU A 120 11.87 -0.64 5.12
N GLY A 121 11.14 -1.61 4.56
CA GLY A 121 11.27 -3.02 4.95
C GLY A 121 10.53 -3.41 6.24
N PHE A 122 9.74 -2.51 6.83
CA PHE A 122 8.92 -2.76 8.02
C PHE A 122 7.48 -2.31 7.80
N ASP A 123 6.54 -2.91 8.50
CA ASP A 123 5.16 -2.45 8.55
C ASP A 123 4.98 -1.31 9.57
N VAL A 124 3.87 -0.58 9.45
CA VAL A 124 3.56 0.58 10.30
C VAL A 124 3.36 0.18 11.77
N THR A 125 2.83 -1.01 12.04
CA THR A 125 2.61 -1.52 13.41
C THR A 125 3.95 -1.71 14.11
N THR A 126 4.88 -2.38 13.45
CA THR A 126 6.24 -2.60 13.95
C THR A 126 6.94 -1.28 14.25
N VAL A 127 6.86 -0.32 13.32
CA VAL A 127 7.50 1.00 13.52
C VAL A 127 6.85 1.76 14.67
N ALA A 128 5.52 1.78 14.77
CA ALA A 128 4.82 2.43 15.88
C ALA A 128 5.26 1.88 17.25
N VAL A 129 5.40 0.56 17.36
CA VAL A 129 5.87 -0.10 18.59
C VAL A 129 7.33 0.24 18.89
N VAL A 130 8.23 0.10 17.91
CA VAL A 130 9.67 0.33 18.09
C VAL A 130 9.98 1.79 18.44
N GLU A 131 9.27 2.73 17.82
CA GLU A 131 9.44 4.16 18.08
C GLU A 131 8.56 4.68 19.22
N ARG A 132 7.77 3.82 19.85
CA ARG A 132 6.85 4.16 20.96
C ARG A 132 5.87 5.28 20.58
N LEU A 133 5.36 5.22 19.36
CA LEU A 133 4.36 6.14 18.85
C LEU A 133 2.96 5.64 19.17
N ASP A 134 1.99 6.56 19.24
CA ASP A 134 0.59 6.20 19.39
C ASP A 134 0.08 5.56 18.08
N PRO A 135 -0.26 4.25 18.07
CA PRO A 135 -0.70 3.57 16.85
C PRO A 135 -2.01 4.13 16.30
N ALA A 136 -2.85 4.72 17.15
CA ALA A 136 -4.12 5.30 16.73
C ALA A 136 -3.95 6.51 15.77
N ARG A 137 -2.78 7.15 15.80
CA ARG A 137 -2.46 8.34 15.01
C ARG A 137 -1.28 8.16 14.07
N THR A 138 -0.69 6.96 14.04
CA THR A 138 0.47 6.68 13.21
C THR A 138 0.04 6.13 11.85
N ILE A 139 0.51 6.79 10.79
CA ILE A 139 0.28 6.42 9.41
C ILE A 139 1.62 6.37 8.69
N GLY A 140 1.79 5.34 7.89
CA GLY A 140 2.94 5.19 6.99
C GLY A 140 2.67 5.83 5.63
N ILE A 141 3.70 6.39 5.04
CA ILE A 141 3.70 6.80 3.64
C ILE A 141 4.87 6.13 2.93
N ASP A 142 4.60 5.61 1.74
CA ASP A 142 5.65 5.07 0.88
C ASP A 142 6.39 6.23 0.19
N MET A 143 7.68 6.34 0.53
CA MET A 143 8.60 7.32 -0.04
C MET A 143 9.68 6.65 -0.91
N LEU A 144 9.46 5.41 -1.33
CA LEU A 144 10.45 4.65 -2.12
C LEU A 144 10.66 5.23 -3.51
N PHE A 145 9.60 5.72 -4.12
CA PHE A 145 9.62 6.29 -5.46
C PHE A 145 9.66 7.83 -5.42
N ASP A 146 10.17 8.41 -6.52
CA ASP A 146 10.13 9.85 -6.69
C ASP A 146 8.67 10.33 -6.82
N ASP A 147 8.27 11.23 -5.93
CA ASP A 147 6.89 11.77 -5.92
C ASP A 147 6.55 12.50 -7.23
N ALA A 148 7.51 13.13 -7.88
CA ALA A 148 7.29 13.81 -9.16
C ALA A 148 6.91 12.84 -10.28
N ALA A 149 7.43 11.61 -10.25
CA ALA A 149 7.18 10.59 -11.26
C ALA A 149 5.93 9.72 -10.96
N THR A 150 5.45 9.72 -9.72
CA THR A 150 4.30 8.90 -9.31
C THR A 150 2.98 9.64 -9.51
N LYS A 151 1.96 8.90 -9.94
CA LYS A 151 0.57 9.40 -10.05
C LYS A 151 -0.26 9.12 -8.82
N ARG A 152 0.26 8.36 -7.86
CA ARG A 152 -0.43 7.91 -6.65
C ARG A 152 0.54 7.83 -5.51
N ARG A 153 0.07 8.16 -4.31
CA ARG A 153 0.76 7.94 -3.04
C ARG A 153 0.12 6.77 -2.31
N VAL A 154 0.94 5.95 -1.69
CA VAL A 154 0.47 4.83 -0.88
C VAL A 154 0.56 5.19 0.58
N LEU A 155 -0.59 5.21 1.25
CA LEU A 155 -0.69 5.38 2.70
C LEU A 155 -0.94 4.02 3.33
N ALA A 156 -0.18 3.68 4.36
CA ALA A 156 -0.32 2.45 5.12
C ALA A 156 -0.83 2.75 6.53
N THR A 157 -1.77 1.96 7.00
CA THR A 157 -2.35 2.05 8.34
C THR A 157 -2.02 0.82 9.16
N ASN A 158 -2.25 0.88 10.46
CA ASN A 158 -2.24 -0.26 11.35
C ASN A 158 -3.68 -0.54 11.86
N PRO A 159 -3.95 -1.70 12.49
CA PRO A 159 -5.31 -2.04 12.93
C PRO A 159 -5.92 -1.07 13.96
N ALA A 160 -5.11 -0.30 14.68
CA ALA A 160 -5.57 0.68 15.67
C ALA A 160 -5.72 2.10 15.09
N THR A 161 -5.33 2.34 13.82
CA THR A 161 -5.40 3.67 13.21
C THR A 161 -6.84 4.20 13.21
N ARG A 162 -7.07 5.36 13.81
CA ARG A 162 -8.38 6.02 13.85
C ARG A 162 -8.83 6.47 12.47
N SER A 163 -10.13 6.42 12.22
CA SER A 163 -10.72 6.82 10.94
C SER A 163 -10.46 8.28 10.60
N ASP A 164 -10.59 9.19 11.59
CA ASP A 164 -10.33 10.61 11.40
C ASP A 164 -8.87 10.91 10.99
N MET A 165 -7.91 10.20 11.54
CA MET A 165 -6.49 10.33 11.17
C MET A 165 -6.22 9.79 9.76
N ARG A 166 -6.85 8.66 9.40
CA ARG A 166 -6.77 8.10 8.04
C ARG A 166 -7.37 9.06 7.01
N GLU A 167 -8.55 9.62 7.32
CA GLU A 167 -9.23 10.57 6.45
C GLU A 167 -8.44 11.87 6.30
N ALA A 168 -7.87 12.39 7.41
CA ALA A 168 -7.02 13.56 7.37
C ALA A 168 -5.75 13.33 6.53
N ALA A 169 -5.10 12.18 6.68
CA ALA A 169 -3.95 11.84 5.85
C ALA A 169 -4.33 11.71 4.37
N HIS A 170 -5.42 11.00 4.06
CA HIS A 170 -5.91 10.86 2.68
C HIS A 170 -6.20 12.24 2.07
N ALA A 171 -6.99 13.07 2.73
CA ALA A 171 -7.32 14.40 2.24
C ALA A 171 -6.09 15.31 2.09
N LEU A 172 -5.13 15.22 3.01
CA LEU A 172 -3.89 16.00 2.95
C LEU A 172 -3.06 15.63 1.72
N PHE A 173 -2.81 14.33 1.52
CA PHE A 173 -1.96 13.85 0.44
C PHE A 173 -2.63 13.82 -0.94
N ALA A 174 -3.94 14.04 -1.00
CA ALA A 174 -4.69 14.18 -2.26
C ALA A 174 -4.86 15.64 -2.71
N LYS A 175 -4.35 16.64 -1.97
CA LYS A 175 -4.54 18.06 -2.30
C LYS A 175 -4.00 18.48 -3.67
N ASP A 176 -3.00 17.81 -4.17
CA ASP A 176 -2.40 18.09 -5.49
C ASP A 176 -2.88 17.13 -6.59
N GLY A 177 -3.91 16.33 -6.32
CA GLY A 177 -4.55 15.44 -7.30
C GLY A 177 -3.85 14.10 -7.53
N LYS A 178 -3.00 13.68 -6.59
CA LYS A 178 -2.30 12.37 -6.64
C LYS A 178 -2.88 11.36 -5.67
#